data_eb20c9e0a2426d55fd4bf176796c0fb4
#
_entry.id   eb20c9e0a2426d55fd4bf176796c0fb4
#
_cell.length_a   1.000
_cell.length_b   1.000
_cell.length_c   1.000
_cell.angle_alpha   90.00
_cell.angle_beta   90.00
_cell.angle_gamma   90.00
#
_symmetry.space_group_name_H-M   'P 1'
#
loop_
_entity.id
_entity.type
_entity.pdbx_description
1 polymer ?
#
loop_
_entity_poly.entity_id
_entity_poly.type
_entity_poly.pdbx_seq_one_letter_code
_entity_poly.pdbx_strand_id
1 'polypeptide(L)'
;MKIAHILRKYEPAQWGGTETAVLRLIQGLQTQGVSSAIHAPDSAASSENDPMCAAGVKVSRYHAFAPVWGISQRQRDELVSWGGNLFSFDLFAQLLQSPADVIHSHALNRIAGIGLRAARWKKIPHVVTLHGGALDIPAEVNEQLTAPLKGGFEWGKALGALVQSRRVLELTDAIFTCNPREAQLLQRKYPQQRVIVQPHSVPAAQYAVDHCDAALKAFPQIAGRDLIVKVARLDPAKNLPWLVRQLPEIKRRHPKAMLVLIGAGTTQHVVEELHREIGRLGLQNDVLLTGGLASGSPELIGLIQQARVFALSSTAEPFGIVILEAWAAGTAVISSRTSGPLALIDHGRTGLLYDVETPSTFHQAIDAVFNDAKLHQHLREEARAHVLAEYDVPSIAARVAKVYEDLRRPLARLSKADMNDSRSTTYAIP
;
A
#
# COMPACT_ATOMS: atom_id res chain seq x y z
N MET A 1 -21.84 -13.86 -1.63
CA MET A 1 -20.71 -14.26 -0.77
C MET A 1 -20.40 -13.13 0.20
N LYS A 2 -20.04 -13.45 1.47
CA LYS A 2 -19.75 -12.48 2.53
C LYS A 2 -18.32 -12.67 3.03
N ILE A 3 -17.54 -11.59 3.10
CA ILE A 3 -16.13 -11.62 3.51
C ILE A 3 -15.95 -10.80 4.79
N ALA A 4 -15.27 -11.38 5.79
CA ALA A 4 -14.81 -10.65 6.96
C ALA A 4 -13.33 -10.27 6.76
N HIS A 5 -13.04 -9.00 6.54
CA HIS A 5 -11.68 -8.48 6.44
C HIS A 5 -11.17 -8.09 7.84
N ILE A 6 -9.95 -8.47 8.17
CA ILE A 6 -9.32 -8.14 9.46
C ILE A 6 -8.14 -7.22 9.23
N LEU A 7 -8.16 -6.04 9.84
CA LEU A 7 -7.05 -5.10 9.90
C LEU A 7 -6.42 -5.13 11.30
N ARG A 8 -5.09 -5.10 11.39
CA ARG A 8 -4.36 -5.01 12.67
C ARG A 8 -4.23 -3.58 13.17
N LYS A 9 -4.44 -2.62 12.30
CA LYS A 9 -4.37 -1.19 12.52
C LYS A 9 -5.37 -0.54 11.59
N TYR A 10 -6.15 0.38 12.09
CA TYR A 10 -6.95 1.26 11.27
C TYR A 10 -7.30 2.53 12.05
N GLU A 11 -6.63 3.61 11.70
CA GLU A 11 -6.86 4.95 12.22
C GLU A 11 -7.11 5.90 11.03
N PRO A 12 -8.32 6.44 10.86
CA PRO A 12 -8.67 7.31 9.73
C PRO A 12 -7.72 8.49 9.54
N ALA A 13 -7.22 9.08 10.63
CA ALA A 13 -6.27 10.18 10.59
C ALA A 13 -4.86 9.77 10.10
N GLN A 14 -4.56 8.46 10.06
CA GLN A 14 -3.28 7.91 9.62
C GLN A 14 -3.44 7.04 8.37
N TRP A 15 -4.34 7.42 7.48
CA TRP A 15 -4.63 6.70 6.25
C TRP A 15 -3.36 6.44 5.43
N GLY A 16 -3.21 5.22 4.92
CA GLY A 16 -2.03 4.80 4.15
C GLY A 16 -2.36 3.86 3.00
N GLY A 17 -1.31 3.24 2.45
CA GLY A 17 -1.44 2.35 1.30
C GLY A 17 -2.24 1.08 1.58
N THR A 18 -2.14 0.53 2.78
CA THR A 18 -2.92 -0.68 3.18
C THR A 18 -4.41 -0.38 3.20
N GLU A 19 -4.81 0.72 3.84
CA GLU A 19 -6.21 1.15 3.93
C GLU A 19 -6.77 1.44 2.54
N THR A 20 -6.01 2.15 1.70
CA THR A 20 -6.36 2.42 0.29
C THR A 20 -6.56 1.11 -0.49
N ALA A 21 -5.64 0.16 -0.37
CA ALA A 21 -5.72 -1.12 -1.07
C ALA A 21 -6.94 -1.93 -0.63
N VAL A 22 -7.23 -1.98 0.68
CA VAL A 22 -8.37 -2.72 1.22
C VAL A 22 -9.69 -2.07 0.81
N LEU A 23 -9.80 -0.73 0.88
CA LEU A 23 -11.00 -0.02 0.44
C LEU A 23 -11.30 -0.29 -1.04
N ARG A 24 -10.31 -0.12 -1.92
CA ARG A 24 -10.45 -0.36 -3.37
C ARG A 24 -10.84 -1.81 -3.67
N LEU A 25 -10.22 -2.77 -2.96
CA LEU A 25 -10.60 -4.17 -3.09
C LEU A 25 -12.05 -4.39 -2.70
N ILE A 26 -12.52 -3.85 -1.57
CA ILE A 26 -13.90 -4.01 -1.09
C ILE A 26 -14.89 -3.36 -2.08
N GLN A 27 -14.61 -2.15 -2.56
CA GLN A 27 -15.43 -1.47 -3.57
C GLN A 27 -15.54 -2.31 -4.84
N GLY A 28 -14.43 -2.86 -5.33
CA GLY A 28 -14.44 -3.75 -6.48
C GLY A 28 -15.20 -5.06 -6.22
N LEU A 29 -15.07 -5.66 -5.05
CA LEU A 29 -15.81 -6.85 -4.66
C LEU A 29 -17.34 -6.59 -4.60
N GLN A 30 -17.74 -5.41 -4.15
CA GLN A 30 -19.16 -5.00 -4.13
C GLN A 30 -19.76 -5.01 -5.56
N THR A 31 -19.02 -4.55 -6.57
CA THR A 31 -19.49 -4.62 -7.97
C THR A 31 -19.64 -6.05 -8.50
N GLN A 32 -18.97 -7.01 -7.86
CA GLN A 32 -19.07 -8.45 -8.15
C GLN A 32 -20.15 -9.15 -7.28
N GLY A 33 -20.99 -8.40 -6.57
CA GLY A 33 -22.01 -8.96 -5.67
C GLY A 33 -21.45 -9.61 -4.40
N VAL A 34 -20.21 -9.30 -4.03
CA VAL A 34 -19.57 -9.80 -2.82
C VAL A 34 -19.69 -8.75 -1.72
N SER A 35 -20.34 -9.11 -0.61
CA SER A 35 -20.50 -8.23 0.56
C SER A 35 -19.28 -8.35 1.47
N SER A 36 -18.76 -7.23 1.94
CA SER A 36 -17.58 -7.16 2.81
C SER A 36 -17.87 -6.40 4.09
N ALA A 37 -17.29 -6.86 5.21
CA ALA A 37 -17.23 -6.13 6.47
C ALA A 37 -15.78 -6.08 6.98
N ILE A 38 -15.41 -5.00 7.64
CA ILE A 38 -14.09 -4.82 8.24
C ILE A 38 -14.19 -5.02 9.75
N HIS A 39 -13.23 -5.76 10.31
CA HIS A 39 -12.93 -5.83 11.71
C HIS A 39 -11.60 -5.12 11.96
N ALA A 40 -11.61 -4.06 12.77
CA ALA A 40 -10.45 -3.23 13.06
C ALA A 40 -10.33 -2.90 14.55
N PRO A 41 -9.12 -2.63 15.07
CA PRO A 41 -8.98 -2.21 16.46
C PRO A 41 -9.77 -0.94 16.77
N ASP A 42 -10.07 -0.73 18.05
CA ASP A 42 -10.64 0.53 18.54
C ASP A 42 -9.81 1.73 18.07
N SER A 43 -10.49 2.83 17.79
CA SER A 43 -9.92 4.09 17.37
C SER A 43 -10.64 5.22 18.10
N ALA A 44 -9.92 6.31 18.34
CA ALA A 44 -10.50 7.54 18.89
C ALA A 44 -11.34 8.33 17.86
N ALA A 45 -11.24 7.99 16.57
CA ALA A 45 -11.98 8.66 15.51
C ALA A 45 -13.48 8.31 15.58
N SER A 46 -14.34 9.32 15.41
CA SER A 46 -15.77 9.11 15.26
C SER A 46 -16.08 8.40 13.94
N SER A 47 -17.15 7.60 13.91
CA SER A 47 -17.60 6.91 12.69
C SER A 47 -18.05 7.87 11.59
N GLU A 48 -18.41 9.10 11.91
CA GLU A 48 -18.88 10.12 10.96
C GLU A 48 -17.80 10.58 9.97
N ASN A 49 -16.52 10.54 10.39
CA ASN A 49 -15.37 10.92 9.56
C ASN A 49 -14.55 9.71 9.10
N ASP A 50 -15.11 8.51 9.16
CA ASP A 50 -14.43 7.27 8.75
C ASP A 50 -14.60 7.04 7.23
N PRO A 51 -13.53 7.11 6.42
CA PRO A 51 -13.63 6.93 4.96
C PRO A 51 -14.17 5.56 4.53
N MET A 52 -13.97 4.49 5.33
CA MET A 52 -14.57 3.19 5.06
C MET A 52 -16.08 3.23 5.25
N CYS A 53 -16.56 3.86 6.34
CA CYS A 53 -17.98 4.05 6.59
C CYS A 53 -18.62 4.95 5.54
N ALA A 54 -17.96 6.04 5.13
CA ALA A 54 -18.41 6.92 4.05
C ALA A 54 -18.54 6.19 2.71
N ALA A 55 -17.72 5.18 2.46
CA ALA A 55 -17.81 4.29 1.29
C ALA A 55 -18.84 3.16 1.45
N GLY A 56 -19.67 3.18 2.49
CA GLY A 56 -20.71 2.17 2.74
C GLY A 56 -20.17 0.84 3.27
N VAL A 57 -18.94 0.79 3.76
CA VAL A 57 -18.35 -0.43 4.31
C VAL A 57 -18.67 -0.52 5.81
N LYS A 58 -19.23 -1.66 6.25
CA LYS A 58 -19.45 -1.91 7.67
C LYS A 58 -18.12 -2.10 8.40
N VAL A 59 -17.80 -1.23 9.35
CA VAL A 59 -16.63 -1.33 10.23
C VAL A 59 -17.07 -1.75 11.61
N SER A 60 -16.59 -2.89 12.10
CA SER A 60 -16.76 -3.39 13.45
C SER A 60 -15.47 -3.19 14.23
N ARG A 61 -15.51 -2.41 15.30
CA ARG A 61 -14.35 -2.15 16.15
C ARG A 61 -14.21 -3.25 17.20
N TYR A 62 -12.98 -3.67 17.48
CA TYR A 62 -12.66 -4.64 18.51
C TYR A 62 -11.61 -4.10 19.46
N HIS A 63 -11.77 -4.42 20.73
CA HIS A 63 -10.76 -4.07 21.73
C HIS A 63 -9.52 -4.95 21.59
N ALA A 64 -8.36 -4.33 21.44
CA ALA A 64 -7.06 -4.99 21.33
C ALA A 64 -6.09 -4.48 22.38
N PHE A 65 -5.24 -5.36 22.90
CA PHE A 65 -4.23 -5.02 23.88
C PHE A 65 -2.87 -5.64 23.54
N ALA A 66 -1.81 -4.97 24.00
CA ALA A 66 -0.44 -5.48 23.92
C ALA A 66 -0.15 -6.30 25.19
N PRO A 67 0.06 -7.64 25.08
CA PRO A 67 0.33 -8.50 26.24
C PRO A 67 1.80 -8.40 26.68
N VAL A 68 2.20 -7.21 27.16
CA VAL A 68 3.55 -6.86 27.59
C VAL A 68 3.47 -6.14 28.95
N TRP A 69 4.26 -6.58 29.92
CA TRP A 69 4.44 -5.90 31.18
C TRP A 69 5.72 -5.08 31.20
N GLY A 70 5.81 -4.09 32.10
CA GLY A 70 7.03 -3.29 32.33
C GLY A 70 7.28 -2.21 31.28
N ILE A 71 6.32 -1.95 30.38
CA ILE A 71 6.37 -0.83 29.43
C ILE A 71 5.50 0.34 29.91
N SER A 72 5.91 1.56 29.59
CA SER A 72 5.15 2.78 29.86
C SER A 72 3.83 2.82 29.04
N GLN A 73 2.87 3.65 29.47
CA GLN A 73 1.64 3.87 28.71
C GLN A 73 1.94 4.41 27.29
N ARG A 74 2.89 5.33 27.15
CA ARG A 74 3.34 5.85 25.87
C ARG A 74 3.83 4.74 24.93
N GLN A 75 4.67 3.82 25.41
CA GLN A 75 5.14 2.68 24.62
C GLN A 75 4.00 1.75 24.23
N ARG A 76 3.00 1.57 25.11
CA ARG A 76 1.81 0.77 24.83
C ARG A 76 0.95 1.41 23.73
N ASP A 77 0.69 2.71 23.82
CA ASP A 77 -0.06 3.47 22.83
C ASP A 77 0.64 3.44 21.46
N GLU A 78 1.97 3.53 21.47
CA GLU A 78 2.79 3.43 20.28
C GLU A 78 2.69 2.03 19.63
N LEU A 79 2.76 0.95 20.42
CA LEU A 79 2.56 -0.42 19.93
C LEU A 79 1.16 -0.62 19.32
N VAL A 80 0.13 -0.08 19.95
CA VAL A 80 -1.24 -0.16 19.45
C VAL A 80 -1.37 0.63 18.15
N SER A 81 -0.85 1.86 18.11
CA SER A 81 -0.92 2.73 16.94
C SER A 81 -0.18 2.17 15.72
N TRP A 82 0.89 1.40 15.92
CA TRP A 82 1.64 0.75 14.85
C TRP A 82 1.05 -0.61 14.46
N GLY A 83 0.03 -1.08 15.18
CA GLY A 83 -0.55 -2.40 14.99
C GLY A 83 0.44 -3.51 15.36
N GLY A 84 1.17 -3.35 16.46
CA GLY A 84 2.16 -4.30 16.97
C GLY A 84 1.60 -5.71 17.17
N ASN A 85 2.28 -6.56 17.96
CA ASN A 85 1.83 -7.94 18.18
C ASN A 85 0.69 -7.99 19.23
N LEU A 86 -0.47 -7.42 18.87
CA LEU A 86 -1.68 -7.30 19.69
C LEU A 86 -2.43 -8.61 19.82
N PHE A 87 -3.30 -8.68 20.83
CA PHE A 87 -4.26 -9.76 21.01
C PHE A 87 -5.67 -9.19 21.30
N SER A 88 -6.73 -9.94 20.92
CA SER A 88 -8.11 -9.55 21.16
C SER A 88 -8.98 -10.78 21.38
N PHE A 89 -9.67 -10.85 22.49
CA PHE A 89 -10.75 -11.84 22.71
C PHE A 89 -12.03 -11.44 21.99
N ASP A 90 -12.27 -10.14 21.93
CA ASP A 90 -13.45 -9.57 21.31
C ASP A 90 -13.50 -9.85 19.80
N LEU A 91 -12.35 -9.70 19.08
CA LEU A 91 -12.26 -10.06 17.67
C LEU A 91 -12.68 -11.52 17.42
N PHE A 92 -12.24 -12.45 18.27
CA PHE A 92 -12.62 -13.85 18.11
C PHE A 92 -14.14 -14.05 18.21
N ALA A 93 -14.76 -13.44 19.23
CA ALA A 93 -16.22 -13.50 19.43
C ALA A 93 -16.99 -12.88 18.26
N GLN A 94 -16.55 -11.68 17.78
CA GLN A 94 -17.15 -11.01 16.63
C GLN A 94 -17.08 -11.87 15.36
N LEU A 95 -15.93 -12.51 15.10
CA LEU A 95 -15.75 -13.37 13.93
C LEU A 95 -16.62 -14.62 13.98
N LEU A 96 -16.83 -15.23 15.16
CA LEU A 96 -17.74 -16.36 15.32
C LEU A 96 -19.19 -15.99 15.03
N GLN A 97 -19.62 -14.79 15.43
CA GLN A 97 -20.97 -14.27 15.18
C GLN A 97 -21.16 -13.73 13.76
N SER A 98 -20.06 -13.37 13.07
CA SER A 98 -20.11 -12.85 11.69
C SER A 98 -20.68 -13.91 10.73
N PRO A 99 -21.57 -13.54 9.81
CA PRO A 99 -22.09 -14.45 8.78
C PRO A 99 -21.11 -14.64 7.60
N ALA A 100 -19.80 -14.51 7.85
CA ALA A 100 -18.79 -14.58 6.82
C ALA A 100 -18.67 -15.99 6.22
N ASP A 101 -18.46 -16.04 4.91
CA ASP A 101 -18.11 -17.21 4.10
C ASP A 101 -16.59 -17.43 3.99
N VAL A 102 -15.81 -16.34 4.12
CA VAL A 102 -14.34 -16.32 4.11
C VAL A 102 -13.87 -15.32 5.14
N ILE A 103 -12.79 -15.63 5.86
CA ILE A 103 -12.07 -14.66 6.69
C ILE A 103 -10.78 -14.27 5.96
N HIS A 104 -10.59 -12.98 5.72
CA HIS A 104 -9.44 -12.43 5.02
C HIS A 104 -8.64 -11.49 5.94
N SER A 105 -7.46 -11.94 6.38
CA SER A 105 -6.58 -11.16 7.25
C SER A 105 -5.60 -10.31 6.43
N HIS A 106 -5.63 -9.00 6.64
CA HIS A 106 -4.63 -8.05 6.12
C HIS A 106 -3.53 -7.79 7.16
N ALA A 107 -3.21 -8.82 7.91
CA ALA A 107 -2.29 -8.79 9.03
C ALA A 107 -1.61 -10.15 9.19
N LEU A 108 -0.55 -10.16 9.99
CA LEU A 108 0.10 -11.39 10.48
C LEU A 108 0.01 -11.47 12.01
N ASN A 109 0.81 -12.35 12.58
CA ASN A 109 0.96 -12.53 14.02
C ASN A 109 -0.35 -12.98 14.70
N ARG A 110 -0.60 -12.50 15.93
CA ARG A 110 -1.74 -12.95 16.75
C ARG A 110 -3.10 -12.59 16.17
N ILE A 111 -3.23 -11.43 15.56
CA ILE A 111 -4.49 -10.97 14.95
C ILE A 111 -4.89 -11.90 13.79
N ALA A 112 -3.97 -12.23 12.89
CA ALA A 112 -4.25 -13.23 11.85
C ALA A 112 -4.44 -14.64 12.41
N GLY A 113 -3.73 -15.00 13.49
CA GLY A 113 -3.94 -16.26 14.21
C GLY A 113 -5.34 -16.40 14.77
N ILE A 114 -5.92 -15.31 15.31
CA ILE A 114 -7.32 -15.25 15.76
C ILE A 114 -8.25 -15.50 14.56
N GLY A 115 -8.02 -14.83 13.42
CA GLY A 115 -8.78 -15.06 12.19
C GLY A 115 -8.73 -16.50 11.71
N LEU A 116 -7.54 -17.11 11.70
CA LEU A 116 -7.32 -18.51 11.34
C LEU A 116 -8.10 -19.46 12.26
N ARG A 117 -8.06 -19.22 13.59
CA ARG A 117 -8.78 -20.04 14.55
C ARG A 117 -10.29 -19.92 14.40
N ALA A 118 -10.81 -18.71 14.20
CA ALA A 118 -12.22 -18.47 13.93
C ALA A 118 -12.68 -19.15 12.63
N ALA A 119 -11.90 -19.04 11.56
CA ALA A 119 -12.18 -19.68 10.28
C ALA A 119 -12.27 -21.21 10.40
N ARG A 120 -11.31 -21.83 11.10
CA ARG A 120 -11.33 -23.28 11.38
C ARG A 120 -12.52 -23.71 12.23
N TRP A 121 -12.87 -22.93 13.25
CA TRP A 121 -14.04 -23.20 14.06
C TRP A 121 -15.33 -23.19 13.23
N LYS A 122 -15.44 -22.21 12.34
CA LYS A 122 -16.58 -22.07 11.41
C LYS A 122 -16.52 -22.99 10.21
N LYS A 123 -15.40 -23.70 9.98
CA LYS A 123 -15.15 -24.54 8.79
C LYS A 123 -15.26 -23.74 7.48
N ILE A 124 -14.73 -22.51 7.47
CA ILE A 124 -14.67 -21.63 6.31
C ILE A 124 -13.20 -21.31 5.97
N PRO A 125 -12.88 -20.93 4.71
CA PRO A 125 -11.53 -20.55 4.31
C PRO A 125 -10.98 -19.36 5.08
N HIS A 126 -9.66 -19.41 5.34
CA HIS A 126 -8.86 -18.29 5.83
C HIS A 126 -7.84 -17.88 4.78
N VAL A 127 -7.79 -16.60 4.46
CA VAL A 127 -6.85 -16.01 3.50
C VAL A 127 -6.04 -14.92 4.17
N VAL A 128 -4.79 -14.76 3.76
CA VAL A 128 -3.91 -13.70 4.24
C VAL A 128 -3.41 -12.87 3.07
N THR A 129 -3.49 -11.53 3.16
CA THR A 129 -2.77 -10.62 2.26
C THR A 129 -1.57 -10.01 2.95
N LEU A 130 -0.41 -10.14 2.32
CA LEU A 130 0.81 -9.40 2.64
C LEU A 130 0.87 -8.14 1.75
N HIS A 131 0.79 -6.97 2.39
CA HIS A 131 0.86 -5.67 1.69
C HIS A 131 2.30 -5.23 1.40
N GLY A 132 3.24 -6.16 1.49
CA GLY A 132 4.67 -5.99 1.28
C GLY A 132 5.48 -5.94 2.57
N GLY A 133 6.72 -6.43 2.48
CA GLY A 133 7.69 -6.33 3.57
C GLY A 133 7.52 -7.35 4.70
N ALA A 134 6.82 -8.47 4.53
CA ALA A 134 6.69 -9.47 5.58
C ALA A 134 7.95 -10.35 5.72
N LEU A 135 8.64 -10.62 4.61
CA LEU A 135 9.88 -11.41 4.58
C LEU A 135 11.12 -10.61 4.14
N ASP A 136 10.94 -9.38 3.70
CA ASP A 136 11.96 -8.51 3.13
C ASP A 136 12.01 -7.16 3.89
N ILE A 137 11.83 -7.21 5.21
CA ILE A 137 11.94 -6.02 6.08
C ILE A 137 13.41 -5.76 6.34
N PRO A 138 13.95 -4.57 6.00
CA PRO A 138 15.30 -4.18 6.40
C PRO A 138 15.49 -4.28 7.92
N ALA A 139 16.69 -4.67 8.36
CA ALA A 139 16.99 -4.88 9.78
C ALA A 139 16.71 -3.63 10.62
N GLU A 140 17.01 -2.45 10.08
CA GLU A 140 16.81 -1.15 10.73
C GLU A 140 15.32 -0.87 10.96
N VAL A 141 14.46 -1.20 9.99
CA VAL A 141 13.00 -1.05 10.12
C VAL A 141 12.44 -2.02 11.16
N ASN A 142 12.94 -3.26 11.16
CA ASN A 142 12.54 -4.25 12.17
C ASN A 142 12.98 -3.84 13.59
N GLU A 143 14.14 -3.24 13.74
CA GLU A 143 14.61 -2.71 15.02
C GLU A 143 13.71 -1.56 15.52
N GLN A 144 13.32 -0.64 14.65
CA GLN A 144 12.37 0.43 14.98
C GLN A 144 11.02 -0.11 15.43
N LEU A 145 10.48 -1.11 14.71
CA LEU A 145 9.19 -1.74 15.05
C LEU A 145 9.22 -2.48 16.40
N THR A 146 10.39 -2.94 16.83
CA THR A 146 10.55 -3.65 18.10
C THR A 146 11.01 -2.75 19.24
N ALA A 147 11.47 -1.53 18.95
CA ALA A 147 11.98 -0.58 19.95
C ALA A 147 11.01 -0.34 21.14
N PRO A 148 9.69 -0.19 20.96
CA PRO A 148 8.75 0.00 22.06
C PRO A 148 8.64 -1.20 23.01
N LEU A 149 9.16 -2.37 22.63
CA LEU A 149 9.18 -3.56 23.47
C LEU A 149 10.43 -3.62 24.39
N LYS A 150 11.42 -2.74 24.19
CA LYS A 150 12.65 -2.73 24.98
C LYS A 150 12.32 -2.50 26.46
N GLY A 151 12.86 -3.36 27.31
CA GLY A 151 12.62 -3.34 28.77
C GLY A 151 11.34 -4.01 29.24
N GLY A 152 10.46 -4.46 28.34
CA GLY A 152 9.22 -5.13 28.68
C GLY A 152 9.33 -6.66 28.69
N PHE A 153 8.49 -7.29 29.51
CA PHE A 153 8.29 -8.74 29.52
C PHE A 153 7.06 -9.12 28.72
N GLU A 154 7.26 -9.78 27.57
CA GLU A 154 6.17 -10.25 26.72
C GLU A 154 5.61 -11.58 27.23
N TRP A 155 4.49 -11.53 27.92
CA TRP A 155 3.77 -12.72 28.42
C TRP A 155 2.82 -13.32 27.38
N GLY A 156 2.54 -12.62 26.30
CA GLY A 156 1.62 -13.04 25.24
C GLY A 156 2.09 -14.21 24.38
N LYS A 157 3.26 -14.82 24.64
CA LYS A 157 3.73 -16.01 23.90
C LYS A 157 2.76 -17.16 23.99
N ALA A 158 2.14 -17.40 25.16
CA ALA A 158 1.12 -18.43 25.36
C ALA A 158 -0.14 -18.17 24.50
N LEU A 159 -0.61 -16.91 24.46
CA LEU A 159 -1.71 -16.51 23.59
C LEU A 159 -1.37 -16.70 22.11
N GLY A 160 -0.14 -16.38 21.73
CA GLY A 160 0.35 -16.62 20.38
C GLY A 160 0.38 -18.10 19.99
N ALA A 161 0.77 -18.98 20.91
CA ALA A 161 0.73 -20.44 20.70
C ALA A 161 -0.72 -20.94 20.57
N LEU A 162 -1.63 -20.45 21.41
CA LEU A 162 -3.04 -20.79 21.37
C LEU A 162 -3.68 -20.51 20.01
N VAL A 163 -3.36 -19.37 19.39
CA VAL A 163 -3.87 -18.98 18.07
C VAL A 163 -2.94 -19.36 16.91
N GLN A 164 -1.87 -20.12 17.17
CA GLN A 164 -0.89 -20.57 16.18
C GLN A 164 -0.28 -19.41 15.36
N SER A 165 -0.04 -18.27 15.99
CA SER A 165 0.34 -17.01 15.35
C SER A 165 1.61 -17.09 14.48
N ARG A 166 2.57 -17.98 14.84
CA ARG A 166 3.81 -18.21 14.09
C ARG A 166 3.62 -19.13 12.86
N ARG A 167 2.50 -19.85 12.81
CA ARG A 167 2.18 -20.81 11.76
C ARG A 167 1.07 -20.36 10.84
N VAL A 168 0.65 -19.10 10.92
CA VAL A 168 -0.44 -18.56 10.10
C VAL A 168 -0.18 -18.79 8.61
N LEU A 169 1.03 -18.50 8.12
CA LEU A 169 1.40 -18.68 6.71
C LEU A 169 1.47 -20.16 6.28
N GLU A 170 1.69 -21.08 7.21
CA GLU A 170 1.68 -22.53 6.93
C GLU A 170 0.27 -23.11 6.91
N LEU A 171 -0.66 -22.46 7.60
CA LEU A 171 -1.96 -23.04 7.95
C LEU A 171 -3.15 -22.32 7.28
N THR A 172 -2.91 -21.19 6.64
CA THR A 172 -3.92 -20.46 5.85
C THR A 172 -4.21 -21.20 4.53
N ASP A 173 -5.38 -20.99 3.93
CA ASP A 173 -5.77 -21.69 2.70
C ASP A 173 -5.19 -21.02 1.44
N ALA A 174 -4.88 -19.72 1.51
CA ALA A 174 -4.16 -18.99 0.47
C ALA A 174 -3.44 -17.77 1.02
N ILE A 175 -2.35 -17.39 0.36
CA ILE A 175 -1.57 -16.19 0.66
C ILE A 175 -1.58 -15.31 -0.58
N PHE A 176 -2.08 -14.08 -0.45
CA PHE A 176 -1.89 -13.04 -1.43
C PHE A 176 -0.65 -12.21 -1.09
N THR A 177 0.13 -11.86 -2.10
CA THR A 177 1.23 -10.90 -1.99
C THR A 177 1.22 -9.93 -3.15
N CYS A 178 1.62 -8.69 -2.92
CA CYS A 178 1.51 -7.65 -3.93
C CYS A 178 2.61 -7.67 -4.98
N ASN A 179 3.71 -8.41 -4.77
CA ASN A 179 4.80 -8.46 -5.74
C ASN A 179 5.38 -9.88 -5.94
N PRO A 180 5.94 -10.15 -7.16
CA PRO A 180 6.47 -11.47 -7.51
C PRO A 180 7.68 -11.89 -6.67
N ARG A 181 8.52 -10.96 -6.23
CA ARG A 181 9.72 -11.28 -5.42
C ARG A 181 9.32 -11.87 -4.08
N GLU A 182 8.35 -11.24 -3.39
CA GLU A 182 7.84 -11.76 -2.12
C GLU A 182 7.14 -13.11 -2.31
N ALA A 183 6.41 -13.30 -3.43
CA ALA A 183 5.80 -14.58 -3.77
C ALA A 183 6.84 -15.70 -3.91
N GLN A 184 7.96 -15.43 -4.59
CA GLN A 184 9.06 -16.40 -4.72
C GLN A 184 9.69 -16.76 -3.36
N LEU A 185 9.90 -15.77 -2.49
CA LEU A 185 10.41 -16.02 -1.14
C LEU A 185 9.44 -16.86 -0.31
N LEU A 186 8.14 -16.55 -0.39
CA LEU A 186 7.09 -17.33 0.26
C LEU A 186 7.04 -18.78 -0.27
N GLN A 187 7.07 -18.95 -1.59
CA GLN A 187 7.00 -20.28 -2.21
C GLN A 187 8.22 -21.15 -1.86
N ARG A 188 9.42 -20.55 -1.76
CA ARG A 188 10.62 -21.25 -1.29
C ARG A 188 10.51 -21.67 0.17
N LYS A 189 9.97 -20.79 1.03
CA LYS A 189 9.84 -21.04 2.47
C LYS A 189 8.67 -21.98 2.80
N TYR A 190 7.60 -21.91 2.04
CA TYR A 190 6.35 -22.66 2.24
C TYR A 190 5.91 -23.31 0.93
N PRO A 191 6.63 -24.38 0.45
CA PRO A 191 6.42 -24.95 -0.88
C PRO A 191 5.04 -25.58 -1.10
N GLN A 192 4.32 -25.91 -0.02
CA GLN A 192 2.98 -26.49 -0.10
C GLN A 192 1.86 -25.43 -0.08
N GLN A 193 2.20 -24.16 0.10
CA GLN A 193 1.21 -23.09 0.21
C GLN A 193 0.76 -22.56 -1.16
N ARG A 194 -0.52 -22.23 -1.24
CA ARG A 194 -1.09 -21.53 -2.39
C ARG A 194 -0.73 -20.04 -2.27
N VAL A 195 0.37 -19.64 -2.91
CA VAL A 195 0.83 -18.25 -2.97
C VAL A 195 0.39 -17.64 -4.29
N ILE A 196 -0.29 -16.50 -4.23
CA ILE A 196 -0.88 -15.81 -5.38
C ILE A 196 -0.34 -14.38 -5.42
N VAL A 197 0.26 -14.00 -6.56
CA VAL A 197 0.61 -12.59 -6.81
C VAL A 197 -0.68 -11.84 -7.11
N GLN A 198 -1.07 -10.97 -6.21
CA GLN A 198 -2.26 -10.13 -6.32
C GLN A 198 -1.86 -8.67 -6.13
N PRO A 199 -1.61 -7.93 -7.21
CA PRO A 199 -1.26 -6.52 -7.13
C PRO A 199 -2.41 -5.70 -6.56
N HIS A 200 -2.09 -4.52 -6.04
CA HIS A 200 -3.10 -3.54 -5.66
C HIS A 200 -3.75 -2.92 -6.90
N SER A 201 -4.89 -2.27 -6.70
CA SER A 201 -5.67 -1.68 -7.78
C SER A 201 -5.73 -0.16 -7.70
N VAL A 202 -6.15 0.45 -8.80
CA VAL A 202 -6.49 1.88 -8.90
C VAL A 202 -7.86 2.04 -9.58
N PRO A 203 -8.72 2.97 -9.13
CA PRO A 203 -9.96 3.31 -9.83
C PRO A 203 -9.63 4.21 -11.03
N ALA A 204 -9.19 3.59 -12.14
CA ALA A 204 -8.59 4.30 -13.26
C ALA A 204 -9.54 5.34 -13.90
N ALA A 205 -10.85 5.08 -13.91
CA ALA A 205 -11.84 6.02 -14.39
C ALA A 205 -11.87 7.33 -13.57
N GLN A 206 -11.67 7.26 -12.25
CA GLN A 206 -11.61 8.44 -11.38
C GLN A 206 -10.41 9.34 -11.72
N TYR A 207 -9.25 8.74 -11.99
CA TYR A 207 -8.02 9.45 -12.32
C TYR A 207 -8.00 9.97 -13.77
N ALA A 208 -8.93 9.52 -14.62
CA ALA A 208 -9.08 9.98 -15.99
C ALA A 208 -9.90 11.29 -16.11
N VAL A 209 -10.69 11.63 -15.09
CA VAL A 209 -11.43 12.91 -15.04
C VAL A 209 -10.43 14.06 -14.87
N ASP A 210 -10.58 15.10 -15.68
CA ASP A 210 -9.72 16.28 -15.60
C ASP A 210 -10.01 17.11 -14.35
N HIS A 211 -9.00 17.32 -13.53
CA HIS A 211 -9.04 18.10 -12.29
C HIS A 211 -7.94 19.18 -12.26
N CYS A 212 -7.35 19.51 -13.40
CA CYS A 212 -6.27 20.52 -13.47
C CYS A 212 -6.67 21.87 -12.87
N ASP A 213 -7.89 22.33 -13.13
CA ASP A 213 -8.40 23.61 -12.59
C ASP A 213 -8.53 23.56 -11.05
N ALA A 214 -8.92 22.45 -10.46
CA ALA A 214 -8.99 22.29 -9.01
C ALA A 214 -7.60 22.44 -8.37
N ALA A 215 -6.57 21.83 -8.97
CA ALA A 215 -5.20 21.97 -8.51
C ALA A 215 -4.67 23.39 -8.65
N LEU A 216 -4.91 24.07 -9.79
CA LEU A 216 -4.50 25.45 -10.01
C LEU A 216 -5.19 26.41 -9.04
N LYS A 217 -6.46 26.19 -8.75
CA LYS A 217 -7.22 27.02 -7.78
C LYS A 217 -6.68 26.84 -6.35
N ALA A 218 -6.36 25.61 -5.96
CA ALA A 218 -5.83 25.31 -4.63
C ALA A 218 -4.36 25.74 -4.47
N PHE A 219 -3.57 25.66 -5.54
CA PHE A 219 -2.12 25.91 -5.54
C PHE A 219 -1.70 26.80 -6.71
N PRO A 220 -2.08 28.09 -6.73
CA PRO A 220 -1.84 28.98 -7.88
C PRO A 220 -0.36 29.18 -8.23
N GLN A 221 0.55 28.92 -7.29
CA GLN A 221 2.01 29.00 -7.51
C GLN A 221 2.58 27.94 -8.48
N ILE A 222 1.80 26.94 -8.87
CA ILE A 222 2.21 25.93 -9.87
C ILE A 222 2.03 26.42 -11.31
N ALA A 223 1.32 27.53 -11.52
CA ALA A 223 1.01 28.03 -12.85
C ALA A 223 2.27 28.32 -13.68
N GLY A 224 2.33 27.77 -14.88
CA GLY A 224 3.47 27.93 -15.81
C GLY A 224 4.76 27.23 -15.37
N ARG A 225 4.72 26.35 -14.37
CA ARG A 225 5.87 25.57 -13.92
C ARG A 225 5.84 24.16 -14.51
N ASP A 226 7.05 23.58 -14.65
CA ASP A 226 7.22 22.17 -15.01
C ASP A 226 7.28 21.33 -13.73
N LEU A 227 6.18 20.68 -13.38
CA LEU A 227 6.04 20.04 -12.08
C LEU A 227 6.72 18.66 -12.04
N ILE A 228 7.52 18.43 -11.00
CA ILE A 228 8.00 17.13 -10.55
C ILE A 228 7.18 16.79 -9.29
N VAL A 229 6.24 15.85 -9.40
CA VAL A 229 5.31 15.53 -8.30
C VAL A 229 5.73 14.26 -7.58
N LYS A 230 5.65 14.26 -6.26
CA LYS A 230 5.81 13.10 -5.38
C LYS A 230 4.65 13.04 -4.41
N VAL A 231 3.95 11.91 -4.38
CA VAL A 231 2.93 11.61 -3.37
C VAL A 231 3.47 10.56 -2.41
N ALA A 232 3.62 10.92 -1.14
CA ALA A 232 4.07 9.99 -0.09
C ALA A 232 3.85 10.61 1.29
N ARG A 233 3.64 9.78 2.31
CA ARG A 233 3.85 10.25 3.70
C ARG A 233 5.26 10.77 3.83
N LEU A 234 5.45 11.82 4.61
CA LEU A 234 6.79 12.34 4.89
C LEU A 234 7.46 11.46 5.95
N ASP A 235 8.05 10.36 5.52
CA ASP A 235 8.81 9.44 6.36
C ASP A 235 10.20 9.14 5.74
N PRO A 236 11.20 8.69 6.54
CA PRO A 236 12.56 8.50 6.07
C PRO A 236 12.70 7.55 4.89
N ALA A 237 11.88 6.49 4.81
CA ALA A 237 11.94 5.50 3.74
C ALA A 237 11.55 6.09 2.37
N LYS A 238 10.86 7.23 2.35
CA LYS A 238 10.49 7.94 1.12
C LYS A 238 11.60 8.84 0.58
N ASN A 239 12.65 9.06 1.36
CA ASN A 239 13.90 9.73 0.97
C ASN A 239 13.69 11.11 0.31
N LEU A 240 12.78 11.91 0.90
CA LEU A 240 12.40 13.22 0.36
C LEU A 240 13.54 14.25 0.40
N PRO A 241 14.38 14.32 1.46
CA PRO A 241 15.52 15.22 1.45
C PRO A 241 16.50 14.94 0.31
N TRP A 242 16.67 13.68 -0.09
CA TRP A 242 17.48 13.34 -1.26
C TRP A 242 16.89 13.96 -2.52
N LEU A 243 15.57 13.85 -2.72
CA LEU A 243 14.90 14.41 -3.90
C LEU A 243 15.01 15.95 -3.95
N VAL A 244 14.88 16.63 -2.79
CA VAL A 244 15.09 18.08 -2.68
C VAL A 244 16.52 18.46 -3.09
N ARG A 245 17.54 17.68 -2.67
CA ARG A 245 18.94 17.90 -3.03
C ARG A 245 19.24 17.79 -4.53
N GLN A 246 18.39 17.08 -5.29
CA GLN A 246 18.56 16.97 -6.75
C GLN A 246 18.04 18.21 -7.49
N LEU A 247 17.13 18.98 -6.88
CA LEU A 247 16.45 20.08 -7.58
C LEU A 247 17.35 21.21 -8.09
N PRO A 248 18.43 21.65 -7.41
CA PRO A 248 19.33 22.68 -7.94
C PRO A 248 19.94 22.32 -9.29
N GLU A 249 20.40 21.07 -9.46
CA GLU A 249 20.99 20.61 -10.71
C GLU A 249 19.92 20.49 -11.81
N ILE A 250 18.71 20.07 -11.47
CA ILE A 250 17.58 20.03 -12.41
C ILE A 250 17.23 21.45 -12.86
N LYS A 251 17.12 22.41 -11.94
CA LYS A 251 16.80 23.81 -12.26
C LYS A 251 17.84 24.50 -13.13
N ARG A 252 19.11 24.15 -13.01
CA ARG A 252 20.16 24.68 -13.88
C ARG A 252 19.87 24.39 -15.36
N ARG A 253 19.26 23.24 -15.67
CA ARG A 253 18.90 22.79 -17.03
C ARG A 253 17.45 23.08 -17.40
N HIS A 254 16.56 23.06 -16.40
CA HIS A 254 15.13 23.27 -16.52
C HIS A 254 14.66 24.35 -15.52
N PRO A 255 14.85 25.64 -15.82
CA PRO A 255 14.62 26.76 -14.87
C PRO A 255 13.17 26.84 -14.33
N LYS A 256 12.19 26.32 -15.10
CA LYS A 256 10.77 26.26 -14.70
C LYS A 256 10.44 25.08 -13.80
N ALA A 257 11.37 24.16 -13.56
CA ALA A 257 11.13 22.99 -12.73
C ALA A 257 10.73 23.39 -11.31
N MET A 258 9.70 22.74 -10.79
CA MET A 258 9.20 22.88 -9.44
C MET A 258 8.89 21.51 -8.83
N LEU A 259 9.35 21.27 -7.62
CA LEU A 259 9.06 20.05 -6.88
C LEU A 259 7.82 20.21 -6.03
N VAL A 260 6.84 19.34 -6.20
CA VAL A 260 5.61 19.30 -5.40
C VAL A 260 5.58 18.02 -4.58
N LEU A 261 5.66 18.17 -3.25
CA LEU A 261 5.65 17.09 -2.28
C LEU A 261 4.29 17.03 -1.59
N ILE A 262 3.53 15.97 -1.85
CA ILE A 262 2.17 15.78 -1.38
C ILE A 262 2.16 14.70 -0.29
N GLY A 263 1.80 15.07 0.92
CA GLY A 263 1.66 14.12 2.02
C GLY A 263 1.79 14.74 3.39
N ALA A 264 1.21 14.08 4.39
CA ALA A 264 1.34 14.48 5.79
C ALA A 264 2.67 13.98 6.39
N GLY A 265 3.23 14.77 7.31
CA GLY A 265 4.38 14.37 8.10
C GLY A 265 4.04 13.26 9.09
N THR A 266 4.90 12.27 9.20
CA THR A 266 4.75 11.22 10.22
C THR A 266 5.14 11.71 11.61
N THR A 267 6.10 12.64 11.65
CA THR A 267 6.53 13.35 12.86
C THR A 267 6.88 14.80 12.52
N GLN A 268 6.79 15.69 13.50
CA GLN A 268 7.18 17.10 13.34
C GLN A 268 8.66 17.22 12.93
N HIS A 269 9.53 16.39 13.48
CA HIS A 269 10.96 16.37 13.18
C HIS A 269 11.28 16.18 11.69
N VAL A 270 10.60 15.24 11.02
CA VAL A 270 10.79 14.98 9.57
C VAL A 270 10.38 16.20 8.73
N VAL A 271 9.30 16.87 9.11
CA VAL A 271 8.84 18.09 8.44
C VAL A 271 9.84 19.23 8.62
N GLU A 272 10.33 19.41 9.83
CA GLU A 272 11.34 20.45 10.14
C GLU A 272 12.67 20.20 9.42
N GLU A 273 13.10 18.95 9.32
CA GLU A 273 14.30 18.56 8.57
C GLU A 273 14.14 18.92 7.09
N LEU A 274 12.98 18.63 6.51
CA LEU A 274 12.69 18.94 5.11
C LEU A 274 12.68 20.47 4.88
N HIS A 275 12.05 21.24 5.75
CA HIS A 275 12.08 22.72 5.69
C HIS A 275 13.48 23.29 5.82
N ARG A 276 14.31 22.74 6.72
CA ARG A 276 15.72 23.13 6.87
C ARG A 276 16.51 22.88 5.59
N GLU A 277 16.32 21.75 4.94
CA GLU A 277 17.02 21.41 3.70
C GLU A 277 16.60 22.33 2.54
N ILE A 278 15.30 22.59 2.40
CA ILE A 278 14.75 23.55 1.43
C ILE A 278 15.35 24.95 1.65
N GLY A 279 15.41 25.41 2.93
CA GLY A 279 16.00 26.70 3.29
C GLY A 279 17.49 26.79 3.01
N ARG A 280 18.25 25.75 3.36
CA ARG A 280 19.69 25.65 3.11
C ARG A 280 20.06 25.76 1.64
N LEU A 281 19.18 25.24 0.75
CA LEU A 281 19.39 25.23 -0.70
C LEU A 281 18.74 26.45 -1.39
N GLY A 282 18.05 27.34 -0.69
CA GLY A 282 17.41 28.52 -1.27
C GLY A 282 16.21 28.17 -2.17
N LEU A 283 15.52 27.06 -1.90
CA LEU A 283 14.48 26.50 -2.78
C LEU A 283 13.04 26.81 -2.34
N GLN A 284 12.81 27.81 -1.48
CA GLN A 284 11.50 28.11 -0.90
C GLN A 284 10.42 28.41 -1.95
N ASN A 285 10.82 28.94 -3.11
CA ASN A 285 9.91 29.26 -4.23
C ASN A 285 9.82 28.13 -5.27
N ASP A 286 10.56 27.03 -5.08
CA ASP A 286 10.71 25.96 -6.06
C ASP A 286 10.31 24.60 -5.50
N VAL A 287 9.99 24.53 -4.20
CA VAL A 287 9.46 23.34 -3.51
C VAL A 287 8.14 23.70 -2.85
N LEU A 288 7.07 23.06 -3.27
CA LEU A 288 5.76 23.15 -2.64
C LEU A 288 5.51 21.94 -1.73
N LEU A 289 5.25 22.19 -0.45
CA LEU A 289 4.75 21.20 0.50
C LEU A 289 3.24 21.43 0.67
N THR A 290 2.40 20.53 0.14
CA THR A 290 0.95 20.72 0.20
C THR A 290 0.34 20.27 1.52
N GLY A 291 1.08 19.50 2.34
CA GLY A 291 0.49 18.70 3.40
C GLY A 291 -0.25 17.48 2.85
N GLY A 292 -1.03 16.82 3.71
CA GLY A 292 -1.84 15.67 3.31
C GLY A 292 -3.06 16.10 2.51
N LEU A 293 -3.25 15.51 1.32
CA LEU A 293 -4.48 15.60 0.54
C LEU A 293 -5.25 14.28 0.64
N ALA A 294 -6.57 14.33 0.60
CA ALA A 294 -7.40 13.13 0.62
C ALA A 294 -7.14 12.27 -0.62
N SER A 295 -7.07 10.96 -0.44
CA SER A 295 -6.89 10.01 -1.56
C SER A 295 -8.02 10.17 -2.57
N GLY A 296 -7.69 10.41 -3.83
CA GLY A 296 -8.64 10.61 -4.90
C GLY A 296 -9.33 11.99 -4.91
N SER A 297 -8.87 12.96 -4.11
CA SER A 297 -9.43 14.32 -4.19
C SER A 297 -9.10 15.00 -5.51
N PRO A 298 -9.96 15.92 -5.99
CA PRO A 298 -9.71 16.67 -7.22
C PRO A 298 -8.35 17.38 -7.23
N GLU A 299 -7.94 17.98 -6.11
CA GLU A 299 -6.67 18.69 -5.99
C GLU A 299 -5.48 17.73 -6.13
N LEU A 300 -5.55 16.55 -5.50
CA LEU A 300 -4.50 15.52 -5.61
C LEU A 300 -4.38 15.02 -7.05
N ILE A 301 -5.51 14.65 -7.66
CA ILE A 301 -5.53 14.14 -9.03
C ILE A 301 -5.03 15.21 -10.00
N GLY A 302 -5.51 16.45 -9.87
CA GLY A 302 -5.11 17.56 -10.73
C GLY A 302 -3.62 17.89 -10.64
N LEU A 303 -3.01 17.81 -9.44
CA LEU A 303 -1.55 17.97 -9.28
C LEU A 303 -0.77 16.87 -10.00
N ILE A 304 -1.26 15.62 -9.94
CA ILE A 304 -0.63 14.50 -10.67
C ILE A 304 -0.80 14.69 -12.18
N GLN A 305 -1.98 15.09 -12.65
CA GLN A 305 -2.26 15.32 -14.08
C GLN A 305 -1.42 16.45 -14.69
N GLN A 306 -1.16 17.52 -13.93
CA GLN A 306 -0.31 18.64 -14.35
C GLN A 306 1.18 18.34 -14.26
N ALA A 307 1.57 17.23 -13.63
CA ALA A 307 2.98 16.88 -13.50
C ALA A 307 3.60 16.57 -14.85
N ARG A 308 4.75 17.19 -15.12
CA ARG A 308 5.63 16.77 -16.21
C ARG A 308 6.15 15.35 -15.95
N VAL A 309 6.42 15.06 -14.68
CA VAL A 309 6.87 13.74 -14.23
C VAL A 309 6.45 13.48 -12.78
N PHE A 310 6.09 12.24 -12.51
CA PHE A 310 5.88 11.72 -11.18
C PHE A 310 7.15 10.99 -10.72
N ALA A 311 7.76 11.41 -9.61
CA ALA A 311 9.06 10.91 -9.17
C ALA A 311 8.97 10.14 -7.85
N LEU A 312 9.53 8.91 -7.81
CA LEU A 312 9.73 8.17 -6.58
C LEU A 312 11.21 8.07 -6.24
N SER A 313 11.57 8.44 -5.00
CA SER A 313 12.94 8.40 -4.46
C SER A 313 13.07 7.43 -3.29
N SER A 314 12.10 6.55 -3.08
CA SER A 314 12.04 5.66 -1.93
C SER A 314 13.24 4.71 -1.87
N THR A 315 13.77 4.46 -0.68
CA THR A 315 14.79 3.42 -0.44
C THR A 315 14.15 2.04 -0.20
N ALA A 316 12.87 2.05 0.18
CA ALA A 316 12.05 0.85 0.30
C ALA A 316 10.63 1.15 -0.19
N GLU A 317 10.18 0.45 -1.23
CA GLU A 317 8.84 0.53 -1.78
C GLU A 317 8.38 -0.88 -2.17
N PRO A 318 7.57 -1.54 -1.35
CA PRO A 318 7.15 -2.92 -1.61
C PRO A 318 6.27 -3.08 -2.84
N PHE A 319 5.47 -2.06 -3.19
CA PHE A 319 4.59 -2.09 -4.36
C PHE A 319 4.59 -0.75 -5.11
N GLY A 320 4.12 0.33 -4.47
CA GLY A 320 4.01 1.65 -5.10
C GLY A 320 2.64 1.92 -5.73
N ILE A 321 1.57 1.88 -4.93
CA ILE A 321 0.20 2.22 -5.38
C ILE A 321 0.16 3.56 -6.13
N VAL A 322 0.95 4.53 -5.69
CA VAL A 322 1.03 5.86 -6.31
C VAL A 322 1.57 5.84 -7.75
N ILE A 323 2.29 4.78 -8.16
CA ILE A 323 2.69 4.57 -9.56
C ILE A 323 1.44 4.30 -10.41
N LEU A 324 0.53 3.45 -9.92
CA LEU A 324 -0.73 3.16 -10.62
C LEU A 324 -1.60 4.42 -10.73
N GLU A 325 -1.61 5.26 -9.68
CA GLU A 325 -2.32 6.53 -9.65
C GLU A 325 -1.78 7.51 -10.69
N ALA A 326 -0.44 7.63 -10.77
CA ALA A 326 0.22 8.46 -11.77
C ALA A 326 -0.04 7.96 -13.21
N TRP A 327 0.03 6.66 -13.45
CA TRP A 327 -0.29 6.06 -14.74
C TRP A 327 -1.74 6.27 -15.16
N ALA A 328 -2.68 6.10 -14.21
CA ALA A 328 -4.10 6.32 -14.45
C ALA A 328 -4.41 7.79 -14.76
N ALA A 329 -3.70 8.72 -14.11
CA ALA A 329 -3.77 10.16 -14.37
C ALA A 329 -3.06 10.55 -15.70
N GLY A 330 -2.38 9.62 -16.38
CA GLY A 330 -1.68 9.87 -17.62
C GLY A 330 -0.36 10.61 -17.44
N THR A 331 0.35 10.38 -16.33
CA THR A 331 1.62 11.04 -15.99
C THR A 331 2.80 10.07 -16.15
N ALA A 332 3.88 10.52 -16.77
CA ALA A 332 5.12 9.76 -16.89
C ALA A 332 5.76 9.52 -15.51
N VAL A 333 6.25 8.32 -15.24
CA VAL A 333 6.83 7.92 -13.95
C VAL A 333 8.33 7.71 -14.06
N ILE A 334 9.08 8.27 -13.09
CA ILE A 334 10.48 7.97 -12.84
C ILE A 334 10.62 7.43 -11.42
N SER A 335 11.25 6.28 -11.24
CA SER A 335 11.33 5.63 -9.91
C SER A 335 12.69 5.05 -9.61
N SER A 336 13.04 5.10 -8.32
CA SER A 336 14.16 4.33 -7.76
C SER A 336 13.92 2.82 -7.92
N ARG A 337 15.02 2.04 -8.06
CA ARG A 337 15.02 0.58 -8.24
C ARG A 337 14.76 -0.15 -6.92
N THR A 338 13.52 -0.09 -6.44
CA THR A 338 13.06 -0.88 -5.29
C THR A 338 12.14 -2.01 -5.72
N SER A 339 11.82 -2.96 -4.84
CA SER A 339 11.13 -4.21 -5.20
C SER A 339 9.80 -4.01 -5.92
N GLY A 340 8.98 -3.05 -5.49
CA GLY A 340 7.70 -2.74 -6.14
C GLY A 340 7.86 -2.12 -7.52
N PRO A 341 8.57 -0.97 -7.68
CA PRO A 341 8.86 -0.39 -8.98
C PRO A 341 9.51 -1.34 -9.99
N LEU A 342 10.45 -2.20 -9.54
CA LEU A 342 11.05 -3.23 -10.40
C LEU A 342 10.03 -4.28 -10.91
N ALA A 343 8.96 -4.50 -10.16
CA ALA A 343 7.89 -5.42 -10.56
C ALA A 343 6.81 -4.74 -11.44
N LEU A 344 6.65 -3.41 -11.32
CA LEU A 344 5.62 -2.67 -12.03
C LEU A 344 6.11 -2.02 -13.32
N ILE A 345 7.33 -1.44 -13.30
CA ILE A 345 7.83 -0.60 -14.37
C ILE A 345 8.67 -1.40 -15.34
N ASP A 346 8.21 -1.46 -16.59
CA ASP A 346 9.02 -1.84 -17.73
C ASP A 346 9.81 -0.60 -18.20
N HIS A 347 11.12 -0.65 -17.95
CA HIS A 347 12.01 0.49 -18.18
C HIS A 347 12.05 0.90 -19.67
N GLY A 348 11.76 2.16 -19.93
CA GLY A 348 11.69 2.70 -21.30
C GLY A 348 10.32 2.52 -21.96
N ARG A 349 9.40 1.74 -21.39
CA ARG A 349 8.05 1.54 -21.91
C ARG A 349 6.98 2.16 -21.00
N THR A 350 6.87 1.73 -19.72
CA THR A 350 5.86 2.25 -18.80
C THR A 350 6.41 3.25 -17.77
N GLY A 351 7.71 3.51 -17.80
CA GLY A 351 8.40 4.48 -16.95
C GLY A 351 9.91 4.34 -17.04
N LEU A 352 10.62 5.17 -16.29
CA LEU A 352 12.08 5.10 -16.21
C LEU A 352 12.51 4.70 -14.80
N LEU A 353 13.47 3.79 -14.70
CA LEU A 353 14.08 3.35 -13.46
C LEU A 353 15.48 3.94 -13.32
N TYR A 354 15.82 4.45 -12.15
CA TYR A 354 17.13 5.02 -11.84
C TYR A 354 17.70 4.43 -10.54
N ASP A 355 19.00 4.65 -10.31
CA ASP A 355 19.69 4.22 -9.11
C ASP A 355 19.88 5.41 -8.15
N VAL A 356 19.40 5.28 -6.92
CA VAL A 356 19.51 6.32 -5.88
C VAL A 356 20.96 6.59 -5.51
N GLU A 357 21.82 5.57 -5.53
CA GLU A 357 23.25 5.69 -5.22
C GLU A 357 24.03 6.40 -6.36
N THR A 358 23.42 6.51 -7.57
CA THR A 358 24.01 7.17 -8.72
C THR A 358 23.10 8.31 -9.21
N PRO A 359 23.11 9.50 -8.54
CA PRO A 359 22.20 10.61 -8.82
C PRO A 359 22.16 11.07 -10.29
N SER A 360 23.26 10.90 -11.01
CA SER A 360 23.32 11.22 -12.46
C SER A 360 22.29 10.43 -13.29
N THR A 361 21.94 9.20 -12.88
CA THR A 361 20.91 8.39 -13.56
C THR A 361 19.52 8.98 -13.39
N PHE A 362 19.21 9.60 -12.24
CA PHE A 362 17.98 10.35 -12.02
C PHE A 362 17.94 11.61 -12.89
N HIS A 363 19.03 12.37 -12.94
CA HIS A 363 19.11 13.56 -13.78
C HIS A 363 18.95 13.22 -15.25
N GLN A 364 19.57 12.14 -15.73
CA GLN A 364 19.40 11.66 -17.11
C GLN A 364 17.94 11.28 -17.39
N ALA A 365 17.26 10.62 -16.46
CA ALA A 365 15.85 10.27 -16.62
C ALA A 365 14.94 11.51 -16.65
N ILE A 366 15.22 12.53 -15.81
CA ILE A 366 14.53 13.83 -15.86
C ILE A 366 14.75 14.51 -17.22
N ASP A 367 16.00 14.61 -17.67
CA ASP A 367 16.32 15.23 -18.95
C ASP A 367 15.65 14.53 -20.12
N ALA A 368 15.62 13.20 -20.13
CA ALA A 368 14.96 12.42 -21.16
C ALA A 368 13.46 12.76 -21.25
N VAL A 369 12.74 12.81 -20.10
CA VAL A 369 11.31 13.14 -20.07
C VAL A 369 11.03 14.61 -20.41
N PHE A 370 11.95 15.53 -20.04
CA PHE A 370 11.75 16.96 -20.26
C PHE A 370 12.09 17.38 -21.69
N ASN A 371 13.10 16.80 -22.31
CA ASN A 371 13.63 17.21 -23.60
C ASN A 371 13.10 16.37 -24.78
N ASP A 372 12.69 15.12 -24.55
CA ASP A 372 12.14 14.26 -25.60
C ASP A 372 10.61 14.12 -25.47
N ALA A 373 9.89 14.91 -26.24
CA ALA A 373 8.42 14.89 -26.25
C ALA A 373 7.85 13.56 -26.75
N LYS A 374 8.56 12.85 -27.66
CA LYS A 374 8.11 11.54 -28.15
C LYS A 374 8.23 10.47 -27.08
N LEU A 375 9.37 10.41 -26.39
CA LEU A 375 9.55 9.51 -25.26
C LEU A 375 8.52 9.81 -24.15
N HIS A 376 8.35 11.09 -23.80
CA HIS A 376 7.38 11.49 -22.78
C HIS A 376 5.96 11.01 -23.12
N GLN A 377 5.53 11.21 -24.37
CA GLN A 377 4.21 10.75 -24.83
C GLN A 377 4.10 9.22 -24.80
N HIS A 378 5.11 8.53 -25.33
CA HIS A 378 5.17 7.07 -25.35
C HIS A 378 5.03 6.47 -23.94
N LEU A 379 5.82 6.95 -22.97
CA LEU A 379 5.75 6.47 -21.58
C LEU A 379 4.36 6.63 -20.98
N ARG A 380 3.68 7.75 -21.23
CA ARG A 380 2.34 8.04 -20.73
C ARG A 380 1.27 7.12 -21.33
N GLU A 381 1.31 6.93 -22.65
CA GLU A 381 0.34 6.10 -23.38
C GLU A 381 0.46 4.64 -23.02
N GLU A 382 1.69 4.09 -23.02
CA GLU A 382 1.95 2.71 -22.65
C GLU A 382 1.59 2.42 -21.18
N ALA A 383 1.99 3.32 -20.27
CA ALA A 383 1.67 3.19 -18.87
C ALA A 383 0.16 3.24 -18.60
N ARG A 384 -0.56 4.14 -19.29
CA ARG A 384 -2.02 4.24 -19.17
C ARG A 384 -2.72 3.00 -19.72
N ALA A 385 -2.30 2.49 -20.87
CA ALA A 385 -2.84 1.25 -21.43
C ALA A 385 -2.60 0.08 -20.47
N HIS A 386 -1.39 -0.02 -19.92
CA HIS A 386 -1.01 -1.08 -18.98
C HIS A 386 -1.85 -1.05 -17.68
N VAL A 387 -2.01 0.13 -17.07
CA VAL A 387 -2.78 0.23 -15.82
C VAL A 387 -4.26 -0.11 -16.02
N LEU A 388 -4.86 0.29 -17.13
CA LEU A 388 -6.25 -0.03 -17.47
C LEU A 388 -6.47 -1.53 -17.69
N ALA A 389 -5.54 -2.20 -18.34
CA ALA A 389 -5.63 -3.63 -18.62
C ALA A 389 -5.44 -4.48 -17.35
N GLU A 390 -4.45 -4.15 -16.52
CA GLU A 390 -3.96 -5.06 -15.48
C GLU A 390 -4.33 -4.68 -14.05
N TYR A 391 -4.53 -3.38 -13.76
CA TYR A 391 -4.61 -2.87 -12.39
C TYR A 391 -5.91 -2.14 -12.04
N ASP A 392 -6.88 -2.10 -12.95
CA ASP A 392 -8.16 -1.46 -12.64
C ASP A 392 -8.94 -2.25 -11.57
N VAL A 393 -9.69 -1.53 -10.73
CA VAL A 393 -10.41 -2.09 -9.58
C VAL A 393 -11.28 -3.29 -9.95
N PRO A 394 -12.13 -3.26 -11.01
CA PRO A 394 -12.94 -4.40 -11.38
C PRO A 394 -12.14 -5.65 -11.74
N SER A 395 -11.04 -5.50 -12.48
CA SER A 395 -10.20 -6.63 -12.92
C SER A 395 -9.53 -7.32 -11.72
N ILE A 396 -8.99 -6.53 -10.80
CA ILE A 396 -8.37 -7.04 -9.57
C ILE A 396 -9.42 -7.74 -8.68
N ALA A 397 -10.58 -7.12 -8.49
CA ALA A 397 -11.64 -7.68 -7.65
C ALA A 397 -12.19 -9.00 -8.21
N ALA A 398 -12.36 -9.10 -9.52
CA ALA A 398 -12.80 -10.35 -10.17
C ALA A 398 -11.81 -11.50 -9.94
N ARG A 399 -10.49 -11.24 -10.05
CA ARG A 399 -9.44 -12.22 -9.73
C ARG A 399 -9.52 -12.71 -8.28
N VAL A 400 -9.69 -11.79 -7.33
CA VAL A 400 -9.79 -12.13 -5.90
C VAL A 400 -11.09 -12.87 -5.60
N ALA A 401 -12.23 -12.44 -6.15
CA ALA A 401 -13.52 -13.12 -5.99
C ALA A 401 -13.46 -14.57 -6.46
N LYS A 402 -12.82 -14.82 -7.62
CA LYS A 402 -12.60 -16.17 -8.14
C LYS A 402 -11.82 -17.04 -7.16
N VAL A 403 -10.76 -16.52 -6.55
CA VAL A 403 -9.98 -17.28 -5.54
C VAL A 403 -10.86 -17.62 -4.34
N TYR A 404 -11.68 -16.70 -3.85
CA TYR A 404 -12.60 -16.99 -2.74
C TYR A 404 -13.62 -18.08 -3.11
N GLU A 405 -14.17 -18.05 -4.32
CA GLU A 405 -15.09 -19.06 -4.81
C GLU A 405 -14.42 -20.45 -4.88
N ASP A 406 -13.22 -20.51 -5.43
CA ASP A 406 -12.44 -21.75 -5.53
C ASP A 406 -12.18 -22.36 -4.15
N LEU A 407 -11.83 -21.54 -3.17
CA LEU A 407 -11.56 -22.00 -1.79
C LEU A 407 -12.82 -22.48 -1.07
N ARG A 408 -14.01 -22.02 -1.44
CA ARG A 408 -15.29 -22.45 -0.86
C ARG A 408 -15.82 -23.76 -1.44
N ARG A 409 -15.35 -24.17 -2.62
CA ARG A 409 -15.77 -25.45 -3.23
C ARG A 409 -15.20 -26.61 -2.43
N PRO A 410 -16.01 -27.62 -2.03
CA PRO A 410 -15.48 -28.78 -1.33
C PRO A 410 -14.47 -29.52 -2.23
N LEU A 411 -13.31 -29.88 -1.68
CA LEU A 411 -12.23 -30.62 -2.37
C LEU A 411 -12.71 -31.92 -3.07
N ALA A 412 -13.83 -32.47 -2.68
CA ALA A 412 -14.43 -33.69 -3.26
C ALA A 412 -14.94 -33.54 -4.71
N ARG A 413 -14.96 -32.32 -5.29
CA ARG A 413 -15.44 -32.07 -6.67
C ARG A 413 -14.34 -31.66 -7.65
N LEU A 414 -13.09 -31.58 -7.21
CA LEU A 414 -11.98 -31.29 -8.14
C LEU A 414 -11.56 -32.59 -8.82
N SER A 415 -11.72 -32.70 -10.13
CA SER A 415 -11.14 -33.77 -10.93
C SER A 415 -9.60 -33.67 -10.87
N LYS A 416 -8.88 -34.80 -11.14
CA LYS A 416 -7.40 -34.77 -11.20
C LYS A 416 -6.85 -33.75 -12.22
N ALA A 417 -7.63 -33.37 -13.23
CA ALA A 417 -7.30 -32.34 -14.21
C ALA A 417 -7.33 -30.94 -13.60
N ASP A 418 -8.36 -30.62 -12.79
CA ASP A 418 -8.50 -29.31 -12.10
C ASP A 418 -7.42 -29.08 -11.04
N MET A 419 -6.89 -30.16 -10.43
CA MET A 419 -5.80 -30.07 -9.45
C MET A 419 -4.45 -29.70 -10.08
N ASN A 420 -4.19 -30.06 -11.32
CA ASN A 420 -2.97 -29.66 -12.03
C ASN A 420 -3.06 -28.21 -12.52
N ASP A 421 -4.22 -27.76 -12.97
CA ASP A 421 -4.44 -26.39 -13.45
C ASP A 421 -4.42 -25.38 -12.28
N SER A 422 -5.00 -25.74 -11.12
CA SER A 422 -4.98 -24.89 -9.91
C SER A 422 -3.57 -24.73 -9.28
N ARG A 423 -2.63 -25.65 -9.57
CA ARG A 423 -1.22 -25.54 -9.16
C ARG A 423 -0.36 -24.75 -10.14
N SER A 424 -0.80 -24.65 -11.41
CA SER A 424 -0.04 -23.98 -12.48
C SER A 424 -0.45 -22.53 -12.72
N THR A 425 -1.53 -22.05 -12.09
CA THR A 425 -1.92 -20.63 -12.20
C THR A 425 -1.03 -19.73 -11.33
N THR A 426 0.28 -19.85 -11.52
CA THR A 426 1.19 -18.73 -11.34
C THR A 426 0.85 -17.79 -12.49
N TYR A 427 0.03 -16.76 -12.24
CA TYR A 427 -0.14 -15.70 -13.22
C TYR A 427 1.23 -15.04 -13.39
N ALA A 428 1.98 -15.53 -14.39
CA ALA A 428 3.13 -14.82 -14.90
C ALA A 428 2.58 -13.50 -15.48
N ILE A 429 2.95 -12.39 -14.88
CA ILE A 429 2.90 -11.10 -15.56
C ILE A 429 3.99 -11.19 -16.64
N PRO A 430 3.70 -10.88 -17.91
CA PRO A 430 4.65 -10.92 -18.99
C PRO A 430 5.84 -10.01 -18.75
#